data_d8b414bc11fc52e1534282d7614d0288
#
_entry.id   d8b414bc11fc52e1534282d7614d0288
#
_cell.length_a   1.000
_cell.length_b   1.000
_cell.length_c   1.000
_cell.angle_alpha   90.00
_cell.angle_beta   90.00
_cell.angle_gamma   90.00
#
_symmetry.space_group_name_H-M   'P 1'
#
loop_
_entity.id
_entity.type
_entity.pdbx_description
1 polymer ?
#
loop_
_entity_poly.entity_id
_entity_poly.type
_entity_poly.pdbx_seq_one_letter_code
_entity_poly.pdbx_strand_id
1 'polypeptide(L)'
;MLSDRIGRKPIISIGMLGYTISLLLFGLASSFWTLFIARALSGILSSATSVASLAYVGDSSTEDERSKNMGQLGAAMSVGVMLGPLFGGILAGYSLALPFFTGAGISFIAFLLIVTVLPESIERSGYPHKKDSFDFLALKSMLLGPAGVILILIFIVNFCQTGLQGITGLYVVDKFGFTTGQVGVVWMVVAGVLIVVQGFFTGPLENKTGDKLLILIGIFCKALVAFAMVLTSGFISVLVVFGLFAVSSALTVPTLNASLSKAANQRKGILMGFASTAGNLSKVIAPLLAGYLYERSIELPYITMGAIALIGTIICFIWKKTVR
;
A
#
# COMPACT_ATOMS: atom_id res chain seq x y z
N MET A 1 -4.07 -0.02 21.18
CA MET A 1 -5.19 0.77 21.73
C MET A 1 -6.45 -0.08 21.93
N LEU A 2 -7.26 -0.38 20.91
CA LEU A 2 -8.44 -1.25 21.10
C LEU A 2 -8.02 -2.72 21.30
N SER A 3 -7.08 -3.18 20.48
CA SER A 3 -6.50 -4.53 20.56
C SER A 3 -5.74 -4.82 21.85
N ASP A 4 -5.23 -3.79 22.55
CA ASP A 4 -4.54 -3.95 23.83
C ASP A 4 -5.52 -4.14 24.99
N ARG A 5 -6.79 -3.72 24.81
CA ARG A 5 -7.86 -3.86 25.82
C ARG A 5 -8.70 -5.10 25.63
N ILE A 6 -9.02 -5.45 24.38
CA ILE A 6 -9.96 -6.52 24.05
C ILE A 6 -9.21 -7.85 23.85
N GLY A 7 -7.92 -7.79 23.48
CA GLY A 7 -7.08 -8.93 23.07
C GLY A 7 -6.79 -8.91 21.58
N ARG A 8 -5.71 -9.59 21.16
CA ARG A 8 -5.31 -9.67 19.74
C ARG A 8 -6.20 -10.61 18.94
N LYS A 9 -6.46 -11.81 19.46
CA LYS A 9 -7.29 -12.83 18.80
C LYS A 9 -8.71 -12.32 18.47
N PRO A 10 -9.49 -11.71 19.37
CA PRO A 10 -10.82 -11.20 19.06
C PRO A 10 -10.81 -10.15 17.94
N ILE A 11 -9.83 -9.23 17.93
CA ILE A 11 -9.72 -8.19 16.89
C ILE A 11 -9.43 -8.81 15.53
N ILE A 12 -8.50 -9.76 15.45
CA ILE A 12 -8.18 -10.47 14.21
C ILE A 12 -9.39 -11.28 13.74
N SER A 13 -10.08 -11.98 14.64
CA SER A 13 -11.28 -12.78 14.32
C SER A 13 -12.42 -11.92 13.77
N ILE A 14 -12.76 -10.82 14.44
CA ILE A 14 -13.81 -9.88 14.00
C ILE A 14 -13.44 -9.28 12.65
N GLY A 15 -12.18 -8.89 12.46
CA GLY A 15 -11.69 -8.33 11.20
C GLY A 15 -11.75 -9.33 10.05
N MET A 16 -11.38 -10.60 10.27
CA MET A 16 -11.47 -11.65 9.25
C MET A 16 -12.91 -12.01 8.90
N LEU A 17 -13.79 -12.11 9.90
CA LEU A 17 -15.20 -12.33 9.65
C LEU A 17 -15.83 -11.14 8.89
N GLY A 18 -15.50 -9.93 9.29
CA GLY A 18 -15.94 -8.71 8.61
C GLY A 18 -15.45 -8.65 7.16
N TYR A 19 -14.21 -9.07 6.91
CA TYR A 19 -13.66 -9.17 5.57
C TYR A 19 -14.37 -10.24 4.73
N THR A 20 -14.68 -11.40 5.30
CA THR A 20 -15.47 -12.47 4.68
C THR A 20 -16.85 -11.95 4.24
N ILE A 21 -17.57 -11.29 5.14
CA ILE A 21 -18.89 -10.72 4.85
C ILE A 21 -18.79 -9.66 3.76
N SER A 22 -17.77 -8.80 3.80
CA SER A 22 -17.56 -7.78 2.78
C SER A 22 -17.29 -8.38 1.41
N LEU A 23 -16.51 -9.45 1.30
CA LEU A 23 -16.25 -10.14 0.05
C LEU A 23 -17.51 -10.82 -0.50
N LEU A 24 -18.34 -11.43 0.36
CA LEU A 24 -19.64 -11.96 -0.05
C LEU A 24 -20.55 -10.85 -0.62
N LEU A 25 -20.61 -9.71 0.05
CA LEU A 25 -21.37 -8.56 -0.44
C LEU A 25 -20.83 -8.03 -1.77
N PHE A 26 -19.52 -8.02 -1.99
CA PHE A 26 -18.93 -7.68 -3.29
C PHE A 26 -19.36 -8.65 -4.39
N GLY A 27 -19.32 -9.96 -4.10
CA GLY A 27 -19.74 -10.98 -5.07
C GLY A 27 -21.24 -10.92 -5.43
N LEU A 28 -22.08 -10.47 -4.50
CA LEU A 28 -23.53 -10.30 -4.66
C LEU A 28 -23.92 -8.91 -5.14
N ALA A 29 -22.98 -7.98 -5.27
CA ALA A 29 -23.28 -6.60 -5.57
C ALA A 29 -23.79 -6.42 -7.01
N SER A 30 -24.99 -5.85 -7.15
CA SER A 30 -25.64 -5.54 -8.43
C SER A 30 -25.80 -4.04 -8.69
N SER A 31 -25.41 -3.18 -7.72
CA SER A 31 -25.52 -1.73 -7.83
C SER A 31 -24.30 -1.01 -7.23
N PHE A 32 -24.12 0.26 -7.62
CA PHE A 32 -23.08 1.12 -7.02
C PHE A 32 -23.20 1.20 -5.50
N TRP A 33 -24.41 1.32 -4.97
CA TRP A 33 -24.62 1.46 -3.53
C TRP A 33 -24.26 0.20 -2.75
N THR A 34 -24.54 -0.98 -3.30
CA THR A 34 -24.11 -2.25 -2.67
C THR A 34 -22.59 -2.39 -2.66
N LEU A 35 -21.91 -2.01 -3.76
CA LEU A 35 -20.45 -1.96 -3.81
C LEU A 35 -19.86 -0.96 -2.81
N PHE A 36 -20.46 0.22 -2.71
CA PHE A 36 -20.04 1.26 -1.76
C PHE A 36 -20.16 0.80 -0.32
N ILE A 37 -21.30 0.21 0.06
CA ILE A 37 -21.53 -0.33 1.41
C ILE A 37 -20.54 -1.47 1.71
N ALA A 38 -20.34 -2.40 0.78
CA ALA A 38 -19.39 -3.50 0.93
C ALA A 38 -17.96 -2.96 1.16
N ARG A 39 -17.57 -1.89 0.44
CA ARG A 39 -16.27 -1.24 0.60
C ARG A 39 -16.12 -0.53 1.94
N ALA A 40 -17.15 0.17 2.37
CA ALA A 40 -17.16 0.85 3.68
C ALA A 40 -17.05 -0.16 4.82
N LEU A 41 -17.83 -1.24 4.79
CA LEU A 41 -17.77 -2.33 5.78
C LEU A 41 -16.37 -2.99 5.80
N SER A 42 -15.82 -3.30 4.63
CA SER A 42 -14.46 -3.84 4.52
C SER A 42 -13.45 -2.92 5.20
N GLY A 43 -13.51 -1.60 4.92
CA GLY A 43 -12.61 -0.62 5.51
C GLY A 43 -12.72 -0.54 7.04
N ILE A 44 -13.93 -0.54 7.57
CA ILE A 44 -14.16 -0.43 9.02
C ILE A 44 -13.76 -1.73 9.75
N LEU A 45 -14.24 -2.88 9.29
CA LEU A 45 -14.11 -4.14 10.00
C LEU A 45 -12.72 -4.76 9.88
N SER A 46 -12.05 -4.62 8.71
CA SER A 46 -10.72 -5.22 8.50
C SER A 46 -9.54 -4.28 8.77
N SER A 47 -9.79 -3.00 9.05
CA SER A 47 -8.72 -1.99 9.21
C SER A 47 -7.72 -2.31 10.33
N ALA A 48 -8.17 -2.93 11.41
CA ALA A 48 -7.33 -3.27 12.56
C ALA A 48 -6.62 -4.63 12.42
N THR A 49 -7.04 -5.48 11.45
CA THR A 49 -6.57 -6.87 11.33
C THR A 49 -5.06 -6.95 11.07
N SER A 50 -4.55 -6.19 10.12
CA SER A 50 -3.12 -6.22 9.77
C SER A 50 -2.23 -5.74 10.91
N VAL A 51 -2.66 -4.69 11.61
CA VAL A 51 -1.92 -4.14 12.77
C VAL A 51 -1.97 -5.13 13.94
N ALA A 52 -3.12 -5.72 14.20
CA ALA A 52 -3.29 -6.73 15.26
C ALA A 52 -2.49 -8.00 14.95
N SER A 53 -2.41 -8.44 13.68
CA SER A 53 -1.62 -9.61 13.30
C SER A 53 -0.11 -9.39 13.47
N LEU A 54 0.40 -8.22 13.08
CA LEU A 54 1.80 -7.85 13.34
C LEU A 54 2.11 -7.81 14.82
N ALA A 55 1.23 -7.20 15.62
CA ALA A 55 1.38 -7.14 17.06
C ALA A 55 1.31 -8.55 17.70
N TYR A 56 0.37 -9.40 17.25
CA TYR A 56 0.24 -10.79 17.71
C TYR A 56 1.56 -11.57 17.53
N VAL A 57 2.14 -11.52 16.32
CA VAL A 57 3.43 -12.18 16.04
C VAL A 57 4.55 -11.62 16.93
N GLY A 58 4.54 -10.29 17.15
CA GLY A 58 5.51 -9.65 18.04
C GLY A 58 5.38 -10.08 19.51
N ASP A 59 4.13 -10.23 19.99
CA ASP A 59 3.82 -10.60 21.38
C ASP A 59 4.04 -12.11 21.64
N SER A 60 3.81 -12.96 20.63
CA SER A 60 3.96 -14.43 20.75
C SER A 60 5.36 -14.96 20.40
N SER A 61 6.29 -14.09 20.02
CA SER A 61 7.66 -14.48 19.66
C SER A 61 8.65 -14.18 20.79
N THR A 62 9.59 -15.08 21.02
CA THR A 62 10.78 -14.79 21.84
C THR A 62 11.65 -13.73 21.17
N GLU A 63 12.54 -13.05 21.91
CA GLU A 63 13.41 -12.01 21.34
C GLU A 63 14.27 -12.54 20.18
N ASP A 64 14.78 -13.75 20.29
CA ASP A 64 15.62 -14.40 19.28
C ASP A 64 14.85 -14.79 18.02
N GLU A 65 13.58 -15.19 18.15
CA GLU A 65 12.74 -15.64 17.03
C GLU A 65 11.94 -14.53 16.39
N ARG A 66 11.81 -13.38 17.02
CA ARG A 66 10.96 -12.26 16.59
C ARG A 66 11.26 -11.81 15.16
N SER A 67 12.54 -11.65 14.84
CA SER A 67 12.96 -11.25 13.49
C SER A 67 12.58 -12.30 12.44
N LYS A 68 12.76 -13.58 12.74
CA LYS A 68 12.41 -14.72 11.87
C LYS A 68 10.90 -14.79 11.64
N ASN A 69 10.11 -14.71 12.71
CA ASN A 69 8.64 -14.83 12.64
C ASN A 69 8.01 -13.63 11.91
N MET A 70 8.53 -12.41 12.14
CA MET A 70 8.13 -11.22 11.37
C MET A 70 8.50 -11.35 9.90
N GLY A 71 9.68 -11.92 9.59
CA GLY A 71 10.09 -12.20 8.22
C GLY A 71 9.17 -13.21 7.52
N GLN A 72 8.76 -14.26 8.21
CA GLN A 72 7.82 -15.26 7.68
C GLN A 72 6.43 -14.65 7.41
N LEU A 73 5.93 -13.82 8.32
CA LEU A 73 4.67 -13.09 8.12
C LEU A 73 4.76 -12.17 6.89
N GLY A 74 5.85 -11.41 6.76
CA GLY A 74 6.11 -10.55 5.60
C GLY A 74 6.21 -11.33 4.30
N ALA A 75 6.86 -12.49 4.29
CA ALA A 75 6.94 -13.37 3.13
C ALA A 75 5.55 -13.91 2.73
N ALA A 76 4.74 -14.35 3.69
CA ALA A 76 3.38 -14.81 3.43
C ALA A 76 2.49 -13.70 2.85
N MET A 77 2.58 -12.48 3.40
CA MET A 77 1.88 -11.30 2.85
C MET A 77 2.32 -11.01 1.40
N SER A 78 3.62 -11.10 1.11
CA SER A 78 4.17 -10.85 -0.22
C SER A 78 3.69 -11.89 -1.24
N VAL A 79 3.64 -13.17 -0.87
CA VAL A 79 3.07 -14.24 -1.70
C VAL A 79 1.60 -13.96 -2.02
N GLY A 80 0.81 -13.54 -1.03
CA GLY A 80 -0.59 -13.16 -1.23
C GLY A 80 -0.76 -11.99 -2.20
N VAL A 81 0.06 -10.95 -2.06
CA VAL A 81 0.05 -9.78 -2.96
C VAL A 81 0.45 -10.14 -4.39
N MET A 82 1.39 -11.08 -4.57
CA MET A 82 1.85 -11.53 -5.88
C MET A 82 0.84 -12.44 -6.58
N LEU A 83 0.29 -13.42 -5.86
CA LEU A 83 -0.60 -14.42 -6.45
C LEU A 83 -2.06 -13.94 -6.54
N GLY A 84 -2.48 -13.05 -5.64
CA GLY A 84 -3.85 -12.55 -5.57
C GLY A 84 -4.38 -12.02 -6.91
N PRO A 85 -3.71 -11.06 -7.56
CA PRO A 85 -4.16 -10.51 -8.84
C PRO A 85 -4.18 -11.54 -9.97
N LEU A 86 -3.24 -12.49 -9.99
CA LEU A 86 -3.22 -13.56 -10.99
C LEU A 86 -4.46 -14.45 -10.86
N PHE A 87 -4.69 -15.02 -9.68
CA PHE A 87 -5.86 -15.86 -9.43
C PHE A 87 -7.17 -15.06 -9.59
N GLY A 88 -7.20 -13.82 -9.09
CA GLY A 88 -8.32 -12.92 -9.26
C GLY A 88 -8.66 -12.67 -10.74
N GLY A 89 -7.64 -12.41 -11.56
CA GLY A 89 -7.80 -12.19 -13.00
C GLY A 89 -8.28 -13.43 -13.76
N ILE A 90 -7.75 -14.61 -13.43
CA ILE A 90 -8.18 -15.90 -14.03
C ILE A 90 -9.63 -16.20 -13.67
N LEU A 91 -10.00 -16.11 -12.40
CA LEU A 91 -11.34 -16.36 -11.91
C LEU A 91 -12.35 -15.36 -12.47
N ALA A 92 -11.98 -14.08 -12.58
CA ALA A 92 -12.80 -13.05 -13.17
C ALA A 92 -13.10 -13.29 -14.67
N GLY A 93 -12.27 -14.07 -15.36
CA GLY A 93 -12.53 -14.53 -16.72
C GLY A 93 -13.75 -15.44 -16.85
N TYR A 94 -14.13 -16.15 -15.80
CA TYR A 94 -15.35 -16.96 -15.75
C TYR A 94 -16.55 -16.16 -15.25
N SER A 95 -16.37 -15.37 -14.18
CA SER A 95 -17.37 -14.46 -13.62
C SER A 95 -16.70 -13.42 -12.76
N LEU A 96 -17.13 -12.14 -12.87
CA LEU A 96 -16.63 -11.05 -12.03
C LEU A 96 -16.90 -11.27 -10.53
N ALA A 97 -17.91 -12.06 -10.18
CA ALA A 97 -18.24 -12.39 -8.79
C ALA A 97 -17.35 -13.51 -8.20
N LEU A 98 -16.82 -14.40 -9.05
CA LEU A 98 -16.11 -15.60 -8.62
C LEU A 98 -14.86 -15.32 -7.76
N PRO A 99 -14.00 -14.33 -8.08
CA PRO A 99 -12.87 -13.95 -7.21
C PRO A 99 -13.31 -13.56 -5.80
N PHE A 100 -14.44 -12.88 -5.68
CA PHE A 100 -14.96 -12.45 -4.39
C PHE A 100 -15.50 -13.62 -3.56
N PHE A 101 -16.21 -14.56 -4.17
CA PHE A 101 -16.70 -15.76 -3.48
C PHE A 101 -15.56 -16.69 -3.06
N THR A 102 -14.56 -16.87 -3.91
CA THR A 102 -13.36 -17.67 -3.55
C THR A 102 -12.56 -16.99 -2.45
N GLY A 103 -12.37 -15.67 -2.53
CA GLY A 103 -11.74 -14.88 -1.48
C GLY A 103 -12.50 -14.95 -0.16
N ALA A 104 -13.85 -14.91 -0.19
CA ALA A 104 -14.70 -15.07 0.99
C ALA A 104 -14.52 -16.46 1.62
N GLY A 105 -14.47 -17.52 0.79
CA GLY A 105 -14.23 -18.89 1.27
C GLY A 105 -12.88 -19.03 1.97
N ILE A 106 -11.80 -18.52 1.36
CA ILE A 106 -10.45 -18.54 1.94
C ILE A 106 -10.40 -17.72 3.24
N SER A 107 -11.01 -16.54 3.26
CA SER A 107 -11.08 -15.68 4.45
C SER A 107 -11.88 -16.33 5.57
N PHE A 108 -12.97 -17.05 5.25
CA PHE A 108 -13.76 -17.79 6.23
C PHE A 108 -13.01 -18.97 6.82
N ILE A 109 -12.25 -19.72 6.01
CA ILE A 109 -11.37 -20.80 6.50
C ILE A 109 -10.31 -20.20 7.45
N ALA A 110 -9.69 -19.07 7.07
CA ALA A 110 -8.73 -18.39 7.94
C ALA A 110 -9.39 -17.93 9.26
N PHE A 111 -10.63 -17.41 9.21
CA PHE A 111 -11.39 -17.08 10.41
C PHE A 111 -11.61 -18.30 11.33
N LEU A 112 -12.00 -19.44 10.77
CA LEU A 112 -12.19 -20.68 11.55
C LEU A 112 -10.88 -21.12 12.19
N LEU A 113 -9.76 -21.09 11.45
CA LEU A 113 -8.44 -21.44 11.99
C LEU A 113 -8.02 -20.50 13.13
N ILE A 114 -8.27 -19.19 13.00
CA ILE A 114 -7.97 -18.22 14.06
C ILE A 114 -8.79 -18.55 15.32
N VAL A 115 -10.08 -18.81 15.18
CA VAL A 115 -10.96 -19.07 16.32
C VAL A 115 -10.61 -20.39 17.02
N THR A 116 -10.27 -21.44 16.24
CA THR A 116 -10.06 -22.79 16.78
C THR A 116 -8.61 -23.05 17.23
N VAL A 117 -7.62 -22.54 16.49
CA VAL A 117 -6.20 -22.92 16.69
C VAL A 117 -5.40 -21.81 17.37
N LEU A 118 -5.71 -20.53 17.10
CA LEU A 118 -4.88 -19.43 17.59
C LEU A 118 -5.14 -19.20 19.10
N PRO A 119 -4.11 -19.29 20.00
CA PRO A 119 -4.25 -18.88 21.39
C PRO A 119 -4.30 -17.34 21.50
N GLU A 120 -4.78 -16.81 22.65
CA GLU A 120 -4.64 -15.37 22.92
C GLU A 120 -3.18 -15.06 23.30
N SER A 121 -2.62 -13.97 22.73
CA SER A 121 -1.22 -13.59 22.95
C SER A 121 -1.01 -12.61 24.11
N ILE A 122 -2.07 -11.98 24.61
CA ILE A 122 -2.01 -10.99 25.69
C ILE A 122 -2.76 -11.51 26.91
N GLU A 123 -2.06 -11.71 28.02
CA GLU A 123 -2.66 -11.65 29.33
C GLU A 123 -3.10 -10.20 29.59
N ARG A 124 -4.37 -9.99 29.99
CA ARG A 124 -4.98 -8.67 30.24
C ARG A 124 -4.23 -7.90 31.35
N SER A 125 -3.00 -7.49 31.08
CA SER A 125 -2.25 -6.60 31.98
C SER A 125 -2.40 -5.16 31.47
N GLY A 126 -2.99 -4.32 32.32
CA GLY A 126 -3.18 -2.91 32.02
C GLY A 126 -1.83 -2.18 31.94
N TYR A 127 -1.27 -2.09 30.74
CA TYR A 127 -0.13 -1.20 30.52
C TYR A 127 -0.62 0.26 30.64
N PRO A 128 -0.07 1.05 31.56
CA PRO A 128 -0.40 2.45 31.65
C PRO A 128 0.08 3.16 30.39
N HIS A 129 -0.83 3.65 29.58
CA HIS A 129 -0.49 4.55 28.48
C HIS A 129 0.08 5.83 29.08
N LYS A 130 1.38 6.06 28.93
CA LYS A 130 1.94 7.40 29.04
C LYS A 130 1.25 8.27 27.99
N LYS A 131 0.44 9.21 28.45
CA LYS A 131 -0.06 10.31 27.62
C LYS A 131 1.15 11.20 27.32
N ASP A 132 1.80 11.00 26.19
CA ASP A 132 2.74 12.00 25.68
C ASP A 132 1.93 13.28 25.41
N SER A 133 2.29 14.35 26.09
CA SER A 133 1.68 15.66 25.88
C SER A 133 1.95 16.11 24.44
N PHE A 134 0.89 16.43 23.73
CA PHE A 134 0.94 16.87 22.34
C PHE A 134 1.48 18.31 22.30
N ASP A 135 2.77 18.45 22.00
CA ASP A 135 3.42 19.75 21.86
C ASP A 135 3.26 20.27 20.42
N PHE A 136 2.28 21.14 20.23
CA PHE A 136 1.94 21.70 18.92
C PHE A 136 3.08 22.58 18.33
N LEU A 137 3.85 23.31 19.15
CA LEU A 137 4.94 24.16 18.68
C LEU A 137 6.11 23.34 18.14
N ALA A 138 6.47 22.27 18.84
CA ALA A 138 7.50 21.35 18.37
C ALA A 138 7.06 20.59 17.11
N LEU A 139 5.77 20.26 16.98
CA LEU A 139 5.22 19.69 15.77
C LEU A 139 5.33 20.63 14.58
N LYS A 140 4.96 21.91 14.76
CA LYS A 140 5.05 22.95 13.71
C LYS A 140 6.50 23.11 13.23
N SER A 141 7.48 23.14 14.13
CA SER A 141 8.90 23.26 13.78
C SER A 141 9.41 22.03 12.99
N MET A 142 8.93 20.83 13.31
CA MET A 142 9.28 19.61 12.59
C MET A 142 8.66 19.57 11.19
N LEU A 143 7.41 20.04 11.03
CA LEU A 143 6.72 20.10 9.75
C LEU A 143 7.31 21.17 8.80
N LEU A 144 7.91 22.22 9.34
CA LEU A 144 8.62 23.24 8.56
C LEU A 144 10.07 22.86 8.23
N GLY A 145 10.55 21.77 8.82
CA GLY A 145 11.91 21.24 8.62
C GLY A 145 12.00 20.14 7.55
N PRO A 146 13.14 19.43 7.50
CA PRO A 146 13.36 18.33 6.54
C PRO A 146 12.30 17.22 6.59
N ALA A 147 11.71 16.95 7.76
CA ALA A 147 10.65 15.98 7.91
C ALA A 147 9.37 16.37 7.15
N GLY A 148 9.05 17.67 7.09
CA GLY A 148 7.91 18.16 6.32
C GLY A 148 8.06 17.91 4.82
N VAL A 149 9.25 18.13 4.29
CA VAL A 149 9.54 17.83 2.87
C VAL A 149 9.35 16.33 2.59
N ILE A 150 9.85 15.46 3.47
CA ILE A 150 9.69 14.01 3.33
C ILE A 150 8.21 13.63 3.37
N LEU A 151 7.40 14.24 4.25
CA LEU A 151 5.95 13.99 4.31
C LEU A 151 5.22 14.41 3.03
N ILE A 152 5.60 15.55 2.44
CA ILE A 152 5.06 15.97 1.13
C ILE A 152 5.44 14.96 0.05
N LEU A 153 6.69 14.49 0.02
CA LEU A 153 7.13 13.48 -0.93
C LEU A 153 6.40 12.14 -0.73
N ILE A 154 6.15 11.73 0.52
CA ILE A 154 5.35 10.54 0.85
C ILE A 154 3.92 10.70 0.29
N PHE A 155 3.31 11.88 0.49
CA PHE A 155 1.99 12.16 -0.08
C PHE A 155 2.00 12.05 -1.60
N ILE A 156 2.91 12.75 -2.29
CA ILE A 156 3.02 12.77 -3.75
C ILE A 156 3.24 11.35 -4.31
N VAL A 157 4.18 10.60 -3.73
CA VAL A 157 4.50 9.23 -4.18
C VAL A 157 3.30 8.30 -4.04
N ASN A 158 2.62 8.32 -2.88
CA ASN A 158 1.43 7.51 -2.67
C ASN A 158 0.26 7.97 -3.54
N PHE A 159 0.11 9.28 -3.75
CA PHE A 159 -0.92 9.87 -4.61
C PHE A 159 -0.78 9.39 -6.05
N CYS A 160 0.40 9.54 -6.65
CA CYS A 160 0.67 9.06 -8.00
C CYS A 160 0.50 7.54 -8.09
N GLN A 161 1.00 6.79 -7.10
CA GLN A 161 0.88 5.34 -7.08
C GLN A 161 -0.57 4.88 -7.06
N THR A 162 -1.37 5.41 -6.14
CA THR A 162 -2.76 4.98 -5.97
C THR A 162 -3.64 5.46 -7.12
N GLY A 163 -3.39 6.67 -7.66
CA GLY A 163 -4.08 7.20 -8.83
C GLY A 163 -3.85 6.33 -10.06
N LEU A 164 -2.60 5.96 -10.34
CA LEU A 164 -2.27 5.07 -11.46
C LEU A 164 -2.88 3.67 -11.27
N GLN A 165 -2.75 3.10 -10.06
CA GLN A 165 -3.30 1.77 -9.76
C GLN A 165 -4.82 1.72 -9.93
N GLY A 166 -5.53 2.78 -9.54
CA GLY A 166 -6.99 2.82 -9.55
C GLY A 166 -7.61 2.75 -10.95
N ILE A 167 -6.92 3.29 -11.97
CA ILE A 167 -7.45 3.39 -13.34
C ILE A 167 -6.82 2.41 -14.32
N THR A 168 -5.70 1.77 -13.95
CA THR A 168 -4.95 0.92 -14.90
C THR A 168 -5.79 -0.20 -15.48
N GLY A 169 -6.60 -0.88 -14.66
CA GLY A 169 -7.46 -1.96 -15.14
C GLY A 169 -8.42 -1.48 -16.23
N LEU A 170 -9.09 -0.34 -16.01
CA LEU A 170 -10.00 0.27 -16.99
C LEU A 170 -9.24 0.68 -18.25
N TYR A 171 -8.12 1.40 -18.08
CA TYR A 171 -7.34 1.92 -19.20
C TYR A 171 -6.87 0.82 -20.17
N VAL A 172 -6.31 -0.28 -19.65
CA VAL A 172 -5.81 -1.34 -20.54
C VAL A 172 -6.93 -2.14 -21.19
N VAL A 173 -8.10 -2.22 -20.56
CA VAL A 173 -9.31 -2.82 -21.15
C VAL A 173 -9.85 -1.90 -22.24
N ASP A 174 -10.04 -0.62 -21.96
CA ASP A 174 -10.65 0.34 -22.91
C ASP A 174 -9.72 0.62 -24.12
N LYS A 175 -8.40 0.76 -23.88
CA LYS A 175 -7.45 1.11 -24.95
C LYS A 175 -7.02 -0.08 -25.80
N PHE A 176 -6.86 -1.26 -25.19
CA PHE A 176 -6.24 -2.42 -25.83
C PHE A 176 -7.13 -3.67 -25.84
N GLY A 177 -8.29 -3.65 -25.20
CA GLY A 177 -9.18 -4.80 -25.12
C GLY A 177 -8.63 -5.94 -24.25
N PHE A 178 -7.83 -5.65 -23.21
CA PHE A 178 -7.23 -6.69 -22.37
C PHE A 178 -8.31 -7.50 -21.65
N THR A 179 -8.07 -8.80 -21.58
CA THR A 179 -8.86 -9.69 -20.73
C THR A 179 -8.51 -9.48 -19.25
N THR A 180 -9.43 -9.87 -18.35
CA THR A 180 -9.20 -9.84 -16.90
C THR A 180 -7.97 -10.65 -16.50
N GLY A 181 -7.69 -11.76 -17.18
CA GLY A 181 -6.48 -12.56 -16.99
C GLY A 181 -5.20 -11.79 -17.33
N GLN A 182 -5.19 -11.04 -18.44
CA GLN A 182 -4.05 -10.20 -18.81
C GLN A 182 -3.82 -9.07 -17.81
N VAL A 183 -4.87 -8.44 -17.30
CA VAL A 183 -4.77 -7.47 -16.20
C VAL A 183 -4.18 -8.11 -14.95
N GLY A 184 -4.60 -9.33 -14.61
CA GLY A 184 -4.05 -10.10 -13.51
C GLY A 184 -2.55 -10.36 -13.67
N VAL A 185 -2.09 -10.73 -14.87
CA VAL A 185 -0.66 -10.92 -15.18
C VAL A 185 0.13 -9.63 -15.01
N VAL A 186 -0.40 -8.48 -15.46
CA VAL A 186 0.25 -7.18 -15.25
C VAL A 186 0.52 -6.93 -13.75
N TRP A 187 -0.47 -7.13 -12.90
CA TRP A 187 -0.31 -6.92 -11.47
C TRP A 187 0.58 -7.99 -10.79
N MET A 188 0.56 -9.22 -11.28
CA MET A 188 1.49 -10.25 -10.82
C MET A 188 2.95 -9.86 -11.13
N VAL A 189 3.23 -9.37 -12.34
CA VAL A 189 4.58 -8.89 -12.71
C VAL A 189 5.00 -7.71 -11.84
N VAL A 190 4.11 -6.75 -11.60
CA VAL A 190 4.36 -5.62 -10.69
C VAL A 190 4.75 -6.12 -9.29
N ALA A 191 3.99 -7.04 -8.73
CA ALA A 191 4.25 -7.58 -7.41
C ALA A 191 5.57 -8.38 -7.37
N GLY A 192 5.84 -9.21 -8.37
CA GLY A 192 7.07 -9.98 -8.47
C GLY A 192 8.32 -9.10 -8.58
N VAL A 193 8.29 -8.09 -9.46
CA VAL A 193 9.39 -7.12 -9.60
C VAL A 193 9.59 -6.33 -8.30
N LEU A 194 8.49 -5.90 -7.66
CA LEU A 194 8.55 -5.16 -6.39
C LEU A 194 9.24 -5.99 -5.31
N ILE A 195 8.88 -7.27 -5.15
CA ILE A 195 9.47 -8.18 -4.17
C ILE A 195 10.96 -8.36 -4.44
N VAL A 196 11.34 -8.63 -5.69
CA VAL A 196 12.75 -8.85 -6.07
C VAL A 196 13.57 -7.58 -5.85
N VAL A 197 13.11 -6.42 -6.33
CA VAL A 197 13.85 -5.17 -6.22
C VAL A 197 13.94 -4.71 -4.76
N GLN A 198 12.84 -4.77 -4.02
CA GLN A 198 12.82 -4.36 -2.63
C GLN A 198 13.62 -5.31 -1.73
N GLY A 199 13.56 -6.62 -2.01
CA GLY A 199 14.25 -7.62 -1.20
C GLY A 199 15.78 -7.65 -1.42
N PHE A 200 16.24 -7.47 -2.66
CA PHE A 200 17.64 -7.69 -3.00
C PHE A 200 18.42 -6.42 -3.39
N PHE A 201 17.75 -5.42 -3.95
CA PHE A 201 18.44 -4.28 -4.55
C PHE A 201 18.30 -2.98 -3.78
N THR A 202 17.17 -2.72 -3.10
CA THR A 202 16.92 -1.42 -2.46
C THR A 202 17.94 -1.12 -1.38
N GLY A 203 18.23 -2.04 -0.46
CA GLY A 203 19.20 -1.84 0.61
C GLY A 203 20.63 -1.60 0.11
N PRO A 204 21.21 -2.47 -0.74
CA PRO A 204 22.53 -2.24 -1.32
C PRO A 204 22.64 -0.94 -2.12
N LEU A 205 21.59 -0.57 -2.88
CA LEU A 205 21.57 0.70 -3.61
C LEU A 205 21.53 1.90 -2.64
N GLU A 206 20.68 1.86 -1.59
CA GLU A 206 20.60 2.91 -0.59
C GLU A 206 21.96 3.17 0.06
N ASN A 207 22.69 2.11 0.41
CA ASN A 207 24.02 2.21 1.00
C ASN A 207 25.06 2.83 0.07
N LYS A 208 24.94 2.59 -1.26
CA LYS A 208 25.90 3.12 -2.26
C LYS A 208 25.59 4.55 -2.69
N THR A 209 24.30 4.85 -2.92
CA THR A 209 23.90 6.12 -3.56
C THR A 209 23.38 7.15 -2.55
N GLY A 210 23.02 6.69 -1.36
CA GLY A 210 22.36 7.48 -0.32
C GLY A 210 20.88 7.70 -0.59
N ASP A 211 20.13 7.90 0.50
CA ASP A 211 18.67 7.99 0.51
C ASP A 211 18.11 9.02 -0.48
N LYS A 212 18.65 10.24 -0.47
CA LYS A 212 18.12 11.36 -1.25
C LYS A 212 18.25 11.15 -2.77
N LEU A 213 19.34 10.55 -3.23
CA LEU A 213 19.53 10.27 -4.65
C LEU A 213 18.61 9.15 -5.10
N LEU A 214 18.45 8.13 -4.28
CA LEU A 214 17.59 6.99 -4.58
C LEU A 214 16.12 7.41 -4.66
N ILE A 215 15.66 8.27 -3.73
CA ILE A 215 14.31 8.87 -3.76
C ILE A 215 14.13 9.71 -5.04
N LEU A 216 15.11 10.54 -5.39
CA LEU A 216 15.06 11.40 -6.58
C LEU A 216 14.89 10.56 -7.86
N ILE A 217 15.75 9.54 -8.04
CA ILE A 217 15.70 8.64 -9.18
C ILE A 217 14.36 7.92 -9.24
N GLY A 218 13.88 7.41 -8.09
CA GLY A 218 12.62 6.67 -8.05
C GLY A 218 11.41 7.54 -8.39
N ILE A 219 11.30 8.79 -7.88
CA ILE A 219 10.19 9.69 -8.21
C ILE A 219 10.26 10.12 -9.68
N PHE A 220 11.46 10.41 -10.20
CA PHE A 220 11.64 10.73 -11.61
C PHE A 220 11.25 9.57 -12.52
N CYS A 221 11.68 8.34 -12.20
CA CYS A 221 11.24 7.14 -12.94
C CYS A 221 9.70 6.99 -12.89
N LYS A 222 9.06 7.30 -11.77
CA LYS A 222 7.60 7.26 -11.65
C LYS A 222 6.91 8.26 -12.60
N ALA A 223 7.48 9.44 -12.76
CA ALA A 223 6.98 10.42 -13.74
C ALA A 223 7.14 9.91 -15.17
N LEU A 224 8.32 9.38 -15.52
CA LEU A 224 8.56 8.80 -16.85
C LEU A 224 7.62 7.63 -17.16
N VAL A 225 7.38 6.75 -16.21
CA VAL A 225 6.44 5.63 -16.33
C VAL A 225 5.02 6.13 -16.60
N ALA A 226 4.57 7.16 -15.90
CA ALA A 226 3.25 7.72 -16.11
C ALA A 226 3.10 8.27 -17.53
N PHE A 227 4.06 9.01 -18.06
CA PHE A 227 4.03 9.48 -19.44
C PHE A 227 4.21 8.34 -20.46
N ALA A 228 5.12 7.39 -20.19
CA ALA A 228 5.33 6.25 -21.06
C ALA A 228 4.08 5.39 -21.23
N MET A 229 3.19 5.36 -20.23
CA MET A 229 1.95 4.60 -20.30
C MET A 229 1.03 5.09 -21.43
N VAL A 230 1.03 6.39 -21.70
CA VAL A 230 0.26 6.98 -22.81
C VAL A 230 0.78 6.49 -24.18
N LEU A 231 2.08 6.22 -24.27
CA LEU A 231 2.75 5.78 -25.48
C LEU A 231 2.75 4.26 -25.69
N THR A 232 2.18 3.49 -24.75
CA THR A 232 2.10 2.02 -24.89
C THR A 232 1.19 1.63 -26.04
N SER A 233 1.56 0.53 -26.73
CA SER A 233 0.87 0.06 -27.94
C SER A 233 0.35 -1.38 -27.84
N GLY A 234 0.55 -2.06 -26.69
CA GLY A 234 0.09 -3.44 -26.51
C GLY A 234 0.60 -4.09 -25.23
N PHE A 235 0.36 -5.40 -25.09
CA PHE A 235 0.58 -6.14 -23.86
C PHE A 235 2.03 -6.07 -23.35
N ILE A 236 3.01 -6.30 -24.21
CA ILE A 236 4.43 -6.32 -23.83
C ILE A 236 4.89 -4.94 -23.37
N SER A 237 4.50 -3.87 -24.07
CA SER A 237 4.87 -2.49 -23.68
C SER A 237 4.26 -2.11 -22.34
N VAL A 238 3.01 -2.52 -22.06
CA VAL A 238 2.36 -2.34 -20.76
C VAL A 238 3.12 -3.10 -19.66
N LEU A 239 3.51 -4.36 -19.88
CA LEU A 239 4.30 -5.13 -18.92
C LEU A 239 5.63 -4.46 -18.58
N VAL A 240 6.36 -3.96 -19.59
CA VAL A 240 7.63 -3.28 -19.38
C VAL A 240 7.44 -1.99 -18.56
N VAL A 241 6.46 -1.16 -18.94
CA VAL A 241 6.18 0.10 -18.25
C VAL A 241 5.75 -0.13 -16.80
N PHE A 242 4.90 -1.15 -16.55
CA PHE A 242 4.50 -1.50 -15.18
C PHE A 242 5.60 -2.21 -14.38
N GLY A 243 6.51 -2.93 -15.05
CA GLY A 243 7.74 -3.42 -14.43
C GLY A 243 8.61 -2.25 -13.92
N LEU A 244 8.79 -1.21 -14.72
CA LEU A 244 9.50 0.02 -14.32
C LEU A 244 8.75 0.78 -13.21
N PHE A 245 7.41 0.78 -13.23
CA PHE A 245 6.61 1.31 -12.12
C PHE A 245 6.88 0.59 -10.81
N ALA A 246 6.99 -0.74 -10.84
CA ALA A 246 7.33 -1.54 -9.68
C ALA A 246 8.74 -1.22 -9.15
N VAL A 247 9.74 -1.11 -10.04
CA VAL A 247 11.10 -0.69 -9.67
C VAL A 247 11.09 0.68 -8.99
N SER A 248 10.42 1.68 -9.59
CA SER A 248 10.28 3.02 -9.01
C SER A 248 9.67 2.97 -7.60
N SER A 249 8.61 2.17 -7.42
CA SER A 249 7.91 2.06 -6.13
C SER A 249 8.74 1.32 -5.08
N ALA A 250 9.45 0.28 -5.48
CA ALA A 250 10.37 -0.48 -4.62
C ALA A 250 11.51 0.38 -4.07
N LEU A 251 12.00 1.32 -4.87
CA LEU A 251 13.09 2.23 -4.48
C LEU A 251 12.60 3.39 -3.61
N THR A 252 11.41 3.95 -3.90
CA THR A 252 10.96 5.18 -3.23
C THR A 252 10.30 4.97 -1.88
N VAL A 253 9.35 4.03 -1.78
CA VAL A 253 8.49 3.92 -0.60
C VAL A 253 9.26 3.52 0.66
N PRO A 254 10.09 2.47 0.67
CA PRO A 254 10.87 2.10 1.85
C PRO A 254 11.91 3.15 2.21
N THR A 255 12.59 3.73 1.21
CA THR A 255 13.64 4.74 1.44
C THR A 255 13.06 6.04 2.03
N LEU A 256 11.87 6.48 1.59
CA LEU A 256 11.17 7.63 2.19
C LEU A 256 10.81 7.36 3.66
N ASN A 257 10.31 6.16 3.98
CA ASN A 257 9.97 5.79 5.34
C ASN A 257 11.24 5.68 6.23
N ALA A 258 12.33 5.15 5.71
CA ALA A 258 13.62 5.09 6.39
C ALA A 258 14.17 6.50 6.65
N SER A 259 14.16 7.37 5.64
CA SER A 259 14.60 8.78 5.77
C SER A 259 13.77 9.56 6.79
N LEU A 260 12.43 9.34 6.80
CA LEU A 260 11.56 9.94 7.80
C LEU A 260 11.88 9.44 9.21
N SER A 261 12.13 8.14 9.36
CA SER A 261 12.53 7.54 10.64
C SER A 261 13.86 8.11 11.15
N LYS A 262 14.85 8.34 10.26
CA LYS A 262 16.13 8.97 10.58
C LYS A 262 15.93 10.43 11.00
N ALA A 263 15.05 11.18 10.35
CA ALA A 263 14.77 12.58 10.65
C ALA A 263 13.95 12.80 11.95
N ALA A 264 13.31 11.76 12.44
CA ALA A 264 12.30 11.85 13.51
C ALA A 264 12.87 11.93 14.94
N ASN A 265 14.18 11.67 15.15
CA ASN A 265 14.83 11.62 16.48
C ASN A 265 13.94 10.90 17.54
N GLN A 266 13.59 11.60 18.63
CA GLN A 266 12.80 11.04 19.74
C GLN A 266 11.29 10.93 19.48
N ARG A 267 10.74 11.51 18.38
CA ARG A 267 9.31 11.58 18.09
C ARG A 267 8.88 10.72 16.89
N LYS A 268 9.54 9.58 16.69
CA LYS A 268 9.29 8.66 15.56
C LYS A 268 7.81 8.30 15.41
N GLY A 269 7.11 7.98 16.50
CA GLY A 269 5.71 7.57 16.46
C GLY A 269 4.77 8.64 15.88
N ILE A 270 4.98 9.91 16.23
CA ILE A 270 4.14 11.03 15.73
C ILE A 270 4.38 11.23 14.23
N LEU A 271 5.64 11.29 13.79
CA LEU A 271 5.95 11.49 12.37
C LEU A 271 5.51 10.31 11.48
N MET A 272 5.65 9.07 11.96
CA MET A 272 5.12 7.91 11.26
C MET A 272 3.58 7.93 11.20
N GLY A 273 2.91 8.45 12.23
CA GLY A 273 1.47 8.72 12.22
C GLY A 273 1.08 9.71 11.12
N PHE A 274 1.81 10.82 10.97
CA PHE A 274 1.59 11.79 9.88
C PHE A 274 1.87 11.19 8.51
N ALA A 275 2.91 10.38 8.35
CA ALA A 275 3.19 9.67 7.11
C ALA A 275 2.04 8.73 6.72
N SER A 276 1.52 7.98 7.68
CA SER A 276 0.36 7.11 7.48
C SER A 276 -0.90 7.91 7.11
N THR A 277 -1.12 9.05 7.76
CA THR A 277 -2.24 9.96 7.45
C THR A 277 -2.11 10.52 6.03
N ALA A 278 -0.92 11.01 5.66
CA ALA A 278 -0.64 11.51 4.31
C ALA A 278 -0.85 10.41 3.25
N GLY A 279 -0.34 9.19 3.51
CA GLY A 279 -0.55 8.03 2.65
C GLY A 279 -2.02 7.62 2.52
N ASN A 280 -2.79 7.66 3.62
CA ASN A 280 -4.21 7.31 3.58
C ASN A 280 -5.06 8.39 2.90
N LEU A 281 -4.73 9.67 3.10
CA LEU A 281 -5.38 10.78 2.41
C LEU A 281 -5.17 10.70 0.89
N SER A 282 -3.97 10.35 0.45
CA SER A 282 -3.69 10.15 -0.97
C SER A 282 -4.47 8.98 -1.57
N LYS A 283 -4.71 7.89 -0.80
CA LYS A 283 -5.54 6.75 -1.26
C LYS A 283 -7.02 7.10 -1.43
N VAL A 284 -7.50 8.16 -0.79
CA VAL A 284 -8.88 8.66 -0.96
C VAL A 284 -8.95 9.61 -2.14
N ILE A 285 -8.07 10.62 -2.17
CA ILE A 285 -8.18 11.72 -3.14
C ILE A 285 -7.72 11.29 -4.55
N ALA A 286 -6.64 10.49 -4.64
CA ALA A 286 -6.04 10.16 -5.93
C ALA A 286 -6.98 9.36 -6.86
N PRO A 287 -7.67 8.29 -6.41
CA PRO A 287 -8.61 7.58 -7.29
C PRO A 287 -9.81 8.44 -7.72
N LEU A 288 -10.30 9.33 -6.83
CA LEU A 288 -11.39 10.25 -7.16
C LEU A 288 -10.98 11.22 -8.27
N LEU A 289 -9.81 11.84 -8.13
CA LEU A 289 -9.26 12.70 -9.16
C LEU A 289 -8.99 11.94 -10.46
N ALA A 290 -8.38 10.75 -10.35
CA ALA A 290 -8.07 9.93 -11.52
C ALA A 290 -9.33 9.50 -12.27
N GLY A 291 -10.40 9.07 -11.56
CA GLY A 291 -11.70 8.75 -12.16
C GLY A 291 -12.34 9.93 -12.85
N TYR A 292 -12.38 11.11 -12.20
CA TYR A 292 -12.90 12.35 -12.78
C TYR A 292 -12.16 12.77 -14.07
N LEU A 293 -10.84 12.63 -14.09
CA LEU A 293 -10.03 12.93 -15.26
C LEU A 293 -10.23 11.92 -16.38
N TYR A 294 -10.42 10.65 -16.00
CA TYR A 294 -10.64 9.54 -16.93
C TYR A 294 -11.91 9.70 -17.75
N GLU A 295 -13.00 10.21 -17.17
CA GLU A 295 -14.24 10.54 -17.87
C GLU A 295 -14.06 11.58 -18.99
N ARG A 296 -13.03 12.41 -18.89
CA ARG A 296 -12.71 13.42 -19.90
C ARG A 296 -11.79 12.89 -21.01
N SER A 297 -10.79 12.12 -20.63
CA SER A 297 -9.86 11.43 -21.51
C SER A 297 -9.17 10.30 -20.76
N ILE A 298 -9.09 9.13 -21.38
CA ILE A 298 -8.45 7.95 -20.79
C ILE A 298 -6.95 8.16 -20.47
N GLU A 299 -6.30 9.13 -21.12
CA GLU A 299 -4.87 9.44 -20.98
C GLU A 299 -4.60 10.53 -19.93
N LEU A 300 -5.60 11.37 -19.65
CA LEU A 300 -5.45 12.54 -18.80
C LEU A 300 -4.97 12.21 -17.37
N PRO A 301 -5.44 11.14 -16.70
CA PRO A 301 -4.94 10.75 -15.40
C PRO A 301 -3.43 10.44 -15.40
N TYR A 302 -2.94 9.76 -16.45
CA TYR A 302 -1.52 9.42 -16.56
C TYR A 302 -0.65 10.68 -16.73
N ILE A 303 -1.07 11.61 -17.58
CA ILE A 303 -0.40 12.91 -17.80
C ILE A 303 -0.38 13.71 -16.50
N THR A 304 -1.51 13.77 -15.79
CA THR A 304 -1.63 14.51 -14.52
C THR A 304 -0.76 13.89 -13.43
N MET A 305 -0.79 12.57 -13.26
CA MET A 305 0.06 11.88 -12.28
C MET A 305 1.55 12.02 -12.62
N GLY A 306 1.89 12.01 -13.91
CA GLY A 306 3.24 12.28 -14.40
C GLY A 306 3.70 13.70 -14.04
N ALA A 307 2.86 14.71 -14.25
CA ALA A 307 3.16 16.09 -13.90
C ALA A 307 3.32 16.28 -12.38
N ILE A 308 2.46 15.68 -11.57
CA ILE A 308 2.58 15.70 -10.09
C ILE A 308 3.87 15.02 -9.63
N ALA A 309 4.26 13.89 -10.24
CA ALA A 309 5.52 13.23 -9.95
C ALA A 309 6.73 14.08 -10.36
N LEU A 310 6.67 14.83 -11.46
CA LEU A 310 7.72 15.80 -11.82
C LEU A 310 7.85 16.91 -10.80
N ILE A 311 6.75 17.46 -10.29
CA ILE A 311 6.77 18.42 -9.18
C ILE A 311 7.45 17.80 -7.96
N GLY A 312 7.12 16.56 -7.61
CA GLY A 312 7.79 15.81 -6.54
C GLY A 312 9.30 15.66 -6.78
N THR A 313 9.71 15.42 -8.03
CA THR A 313 11.12 15.34 -8.44
C THR A 313 11.84 16.67 -8.20
N ILE A 314 11.23 17.79 -8.58
CA ILE A 314 11.79 19.13 -8.37
C ILE A 314 11.93 19.42 -6.87
N ILE A 315 10.90 19.13 -6.08
CA ILE A 315 10.94 19.31 -4.61
C ILE A 315 12.08 18.47 -4.01
N CYS A 316 12.21 17.21 -4.41
CA CYS A 316 13.28 16.33 -3.94
C CYS A 316 14.67 16.83 -4.35
N PHE A 317 14.82 17.36 -5.57
CA PHE A 317 16.08 17.92 -6.06
C PHE A 317 16.52 19.16 -5.26
N ILE A 318 15.59 20.07 -4.96
CA ILE A 318 15.84 21.26 -4.12
C ILE A 318 16.24 20.80 -2.71
N TRP A 319 15.48 19.88 -2.11
CA TRP A 319 15.77 19.33 -0.79
C TRP A 319 17.16 18.67 -0.72
N LYS A 320 17.55 17.94 -1.78
CA LYS A 320 18.89 17.33 -1.86
C LYS A 320 20.01 18.37 -1.81
N LYS A 321 19.81 19.56 -2.41
CA LYS A 321 20.80 20.65 -2.41
C LYS A 321 20.90 21.41 -1.08
N THR A 322 19.76 21.59 -0.40
CA THR A 322 19.66 22.47 0.79
C THR A 322 20.22 21.84 2.07
N VAL A 323 20.33 20.50 2.12
CA VAL A 323 20.78 19.73 3.31
C VAL A 323 22.10 19.02 2.99
N ARG A 324 23.07 19.74 2.46
CA ARG A 324 24.48 19.32 2.37
C ARG A 324 25.21 19.67 3.65
#